data_ae38da01780c870395c089e871285c46
#
_entry.id   ae38da01780c870395c089e871285c46
#
_cell.length_a   1.000
_cell.length_b   1.000
_cell.length_c   1.000
_cell.angle_alpha   90.00
_cell.angle_beta   90.00
_cell.angle_gamma   90.00
#
_symmetry.space_group_name_H-M   'P 1'
#
loop_
_entity.id
_entity.type
_entity.pdbx_description
1 polymer ?
#
loop_
_entity_poly.entity_id
_entity_poly.type
_entity_poly.pdbx_seq_one_letter_code
_entity_poly.pdbx_strand_id
1 'polypeptide(L)'
;MFCGFRRGSLAATAVMLLSLTALLAEAQIPETFTNLQYFPKTISHQELVGNMRGFSFSLGVRCQFCHAGKEGNKLDQMDFASDEKDTKKTARAMLRMVDAINQEYIAKMGRTAAIRVECVTCHHQLSIPKTMNALLAETIDKKDVQAAIAVYRDLRKNDLGSGKYDFGETSLNILTESLLKQDKAKEAVAIMELNVEVNTPPSGWAYSLLAMSHVANKEVDKAKADYQKILELNPQDEWAKKQLVQLSSSKP
;
A
#
# COMPACT_ATOMS: atom_id res chain seq x y z
N MET A 1 -92.32 21.39 -2.79
CA MET A 1 -91.74 20.04 -2.75
C MET A 1 -90.43 20.20 -2.03
N PHE A 2 -90.33 19.68 -0.81
CA PHE A 2 -89.31 20.03 0.16
C PHE A 2 -88.05 19.20 0.03
N CYS A 3 -86.89 19.85 -0.12
CA CYS A 3 -85.56 19.27 -0.12
C CYS A 3 -84.97 19.30 1.28
N GLY A 4 -84.83 18.17 1.93
CA GLY A 4 -84.28 18.04 3.27
C GLY A 4 -82.77 18.09 3.28
N PHE A 5 -82.22 19.07 3.98
CA PHE A 5 -80.78 19.21 4.25
C PHE A 5 -80.41 18.34 5.46
N ARG A 6 -79.64 17.29 5.23
CA ARG A 6 -78.98 16.51 6.30
C ARG A 6 -77.62 17.10 6.62
N ARG A 7 -77.49 17.60 7.85
CA ARG A 7 -76.17 18.00 8.43
C ARG A 7 -75.37 16.77 8.73
N GLY A 8 -74.29 16.59 7.97
CA GLY A 8 -73.26 15.63 8.26
C GLY A 8 -72.24 16.21 9.25
N SER A 9 -72.07 15.50 10.35
CA SER A 9 -71.11 15.84 11.43
C SER A 9 -69.70 15.53 10.94
N LEU A 10 -68.86 16.55 10.83
CA LEU A 10 -67.42 16.40 10.60
C LEU A 10 -66.75 15.98 11.90
N ALA A 11 -66.47 14.70 12.04
CA ALA A 11 -65.56 14.21 13.06
C ALA A 11 -64.12 14.53 12.63
N ALA A 12 -63.50 15.51 13.29
CA ALA A 12 -62.08 15.82 13.11
C ALA A 12 -61.24 14.74 13.80
N THR A 13 -60.75 13.81 13.02
CA THR A 13 -59.66 12.87 13.44
C THR A 13 -58.33 13.60 13.45
N ALA A 14 -57.93 14.07 14.65
CA ALA A 14 -56.57 14.54 14.87
C ALA A 14 -55.61 13.34 14.79
N VAL A 15 -54.95 13.18 13.66
CA VAL A 15 -53.81 12.25 13.51
C VAL A 15 -52.62 12.90 14.20
N MET A 16 -52.34 12.43 15.42
CA MET A 16 -51.16 12.79 16.17
C MET A 16 -49.98 12.08 15.53
N LEU A 17 -49.27 12.76 14.60
CA LEU A 17 -48.00 12.36 14.08
C LEU A 17 -46.99 12.40 15.24
N LEU A 18 -46.83 11.27 15.94
CA LEU A 18 -45.62 11.02 16.73
C LEU A 18 -44.46 10.94 15.75
N SER A 19 -43.79 12.06 15.56
CA SER A 19 -42.44 12.08 14.95
C SER A 19 -41.49 11.35 15.91
N LEU A 20 -41.35 10.05 15.66
CA LEU A 20 -40.33 9.23 16.26
C LEU A 20 -38.97 9.69 15.65
N THR A 21 -38.43 10.78 16.18
CA THR A 21 -37.02 11.11 15.96
C THR A 21 -36.22 10.02 16.67
N ALA A 22 -35.96 8.92 15.94
CA ALA A 22 -34.89 8.04 16.31
C ALA A 22 -33.62 8.91 16.31
N LEU A 23 -33.18 9.36 17.46
CA LEU A 23 -31.82 9.82 17.69
C LEU A 23 -30.97 8.61 17.31
N LEU A 24 -30.48 8.59 16.06
CA LEU A 24 -29.32 7.80 15.69
C LEU A 24 -28.22 8.32 16.61
N ALA A 25 -28.00 7.62 17.72
CA ALA A 25 -26.79 7.81 18.50
C ALA A 25 -25.64 7.48 17.55
N GLU A 26 -25.15 8.49 16.83
CA GLU A 26 -23.89 8.37 16.13
C GLU A 26 -22.88 7.95 17.17
N ALA A 27 -22.16 6.87 16.90
CA ALA A 27 -21.09 6.38 17.74
C ALA A 27 -20.08 7.52 17.95
N GLN A 28 -20.17 8.20 19.10
CA GLN A 28 -19.48 9.46 19.34
C GLN A 28 -18.07 9.20 19.85
N ILE A 29 -17.10 9.81 19.18
CA ILE A 29 -15.76 9.96 19.73
C ILE A 29 -15.87 10.90 20.93
N PRO A 30 -15.18 10.63 22.07
CA PRO A 30 -15.29 11.47 23.27
C PRO A 30 -14.99 12.94 23.00
N GLU A 31 -15.81 13.84 23.55
CA GLU A 31 -15.60 15.29 23.44
C GLU A 31 -14.40 15.77 24.29
N THR A 32 -14.00 15.02 25.31
CA THR A 32 -12.88 15.33 26.19
C THR A 32 -11.76 14.31 26.06
N PHE A 33 -10.54 14.80 26.04
CA PHE A 33 -9.34 13.96 25.84
C PHE A 33 -8.49 13.96 27.10
N THR A 34 -8.24 12.80 27.66
CA THR A 34 -7.53 12.65 28.95
C THR A 34 -6.07 12.19 28.82
N ASN A 35 -5.66 11.61 27.68
CA ASN A 35 -4.31 11.04 27.48
C ASN A 35 -3.62 11.58 26.22
N LEU A 36 -3.58 12.91 26.09
CA LEU A 36 -2.82 13.56 25.01
C LEU A 36 -1.34 13.65 25.40
N GLN A 37 -0.47 12.92 24.71
CA GLN A 37 0.97 12.90 24.97
C GLN A 37 1.80 13.53 23.82
N TYR A 38 1.18 13.82 22.68
CA TYR A 38 1.81 14.45 21.53
C TYR A 38 1.12 15.78 21.18
N PHE A 39 -0.18 15.77 21.06
CA PHE A 39 -0.96 16.97 20.76
C PHE A 39 -1.09 17.88 21.98
N PRO A 40 -1.18 19.22 21.77
CA PRO A 40 -1.44 20.14 22.86
C PRO A 40 -2.81 19.86 23.51
N LYS A 41 -2.90 20.08 24.82
CA LYS A 41 -4.16 19.89 25.55
C LYS A 41 -5.30 20.79 25.07
N THR A 42 -4.98 21.85 24.34
CA THR A 42 -5.91 22.83 23.77
C THR A 42 -6.39 22.47 22.37
N ILE A 43 -5.97 21.33 21.82
CA ILE A 43 -6.42 20.91 20.49
C ILE A 43 -7.95 20.76 20.46
N SER A 44 -8.58 21.25 19.41
CA SER A 44 -10.02 21.10 19.25
C SER A 44 -10.39 19.64 18.90
N HIS A 45 -11.63 19.23 19.26
CA HIS A 45 -12.17 17.92 18.90
C HIS A 45 -12.08 17.67 17.39
N GLN A 46 -12.50 18.63 16.58
CA GLN A 46 -12.51 18.54 15.12
C GLN A 46 -11.09 18.33 14.56
N GLU A 47 -10.11 19.06 15.07
CA GLU A 47 -8.72 18.97 14.63
C GLU A 47 -8.11 17.63 15.02
N LEU A 48 -8.30 17.16 16.25
CA LEU A 48 -7.78 15.86 16.69
C LEU A 48 -8.39 14.71 15.89
N VAL A 49 -9.70 14.70 15.69
CA VAL A 49 -10.39 13.68 14.89
C VAL A 49 -9.95 13.74 13.43
N GLY A 50 -9.74 14.94 12.89
CA GLY A 50 -9.16 15.13 11.56
C GLY A 50 -7.78 14.49 11.42
N ASN A 51 -6.89 14.71 12.40
CA ASN A 51 -5.57 14.08 12.43
C ASN A 51 -5.67 12.54 12.50
N MET A 52 -6.54 11.99 13.35
CA MET A 52 -6.75 10.54 13.48
C MET A 52 -7.26 9.91 12.17
N ARG A 53 -8.15 10.59 11.46
CA ARG A 53 -8.60 10.17 10.11
C ARG A 53 -7.44 10.19 9.11
N GLY A 54 -6.62 11.24 9.14
CA GLY A 54 -5.41 11.35 8.32
C GLY A 54 -4.44 10.19 8.56
N PHE A 55 -4.22 9.81 9.82
CA PHE A 55 -3.38 8.66 10.16
C PHE A 55 -3.98 7.34 9.65
N SER A 56 -5.28 7.14 9.86
CA SER A 56 -5.98 5.95 9.37
C SER A 56 -5.87 5.81 7.85
N PHE A 57 -6.02 6.91 7.12
CA PHE A 57 -5.84 6.94 5.67
C PHE A 57 -4.39 6.65 5.27
N SER A 58 -3.43 7.33 5.89
CA SER A 58 -2.00 7.20 5.54
C SER A 58 -1.44 5.79 5.78
N LEU A 59 -1.97 5.09 6.79
CA LEU A 59 -1.54 3.74 7.16
C LEU A 59 -2.44 2.62 6.60
N GLY A 60 -3.59 2.96 5.98
CA GLY A 60 -4.56 1.97 5.51
C GLY A 60 -5.21 1.16 6.64
N VAL A 61 -5.38 1.75 7.82
CA VAL A 61 -5.90 1.07 9.01
C VAL A 61 -7.15 1.78 9.57
N ARG A 62 -7.84 1.14 10.52
CA ARG A 62 -8.97 1.70 11.24
C ARG A 62 -8.60 2.05 12.69
N CYS A 63 -9.48 2.74 13.40
CA CYS A 63 -9.27 3.23 14.79
C CYS A 63 -8.79 2.14 15.74
N GLN A 64 -9.36 0.92 15.64
CA GLN A 64 -9.02 -0.21 16.49
C GLN A 64 -7.59 -0.75 16.27
N PHE A 65 -6.88 -0.31 15.25
CA PHE A 65 -5.46 -0.66 15.08
C PHE A 65 -4.59 -0.05 16.20
N CYS A 66 -4.88 1.20 16.57
CA CYS A 66 -4.13 1.94 17.59
C CYS A 66 -4.86 2.07 18.93
N HIS A 67 -6.19 2.02 18.95
CA HIS A 67 -6.98 2.21 20.17
C HIS A 67 -7.54 0.88 20.68
N ALA A 68 -7.67 0.77 22.02
CA ALA A 68 -8.21 -0.41 22.67
C ALA A 68 -9.70 -0.61 22.30
N GLY A 69 -10.09 -1.84 22.08
CA GLY A 69 -11.40 -2.26 21.62
C GLY A 69 -11.29 -3.49 20.73
N LYS A 70 -12.39 -4.20 20.55
CA LYS A 70 -12.45 -5.38 19.66
C LYS A 70 -12.75 -4.95 18.23
N GLU A 71 -12.34 -5.75 17.27
CA GLU A 71 -12.71 -5.56 15.88
C GLU A 71 -14.24 -5.57 15.74
N GLY A 72 -14.77 -4.62 14.96
CA GLY A 72 -16.22 -4.43 14.82
C GLY A 72 -16.91 -3.63 15.92
N ASN A 73 -16.20 -3.24 16.99
CA ASN A 73 -16.78 -2.37 18.00
C ASN A 73 -17.20 -1.02 17.41
N LYS A 74 -18.32 -0.50 17.88
CA LYS A 74 -18.71 0.88 17.63
C LYS A 74 -17.73 1.83 18.30
N LEU A 75 -17.61 3.06 17.79
CA LEU A 75 -16.66 4.04 18.30
C LEU A 75 -16.89 4.39 19.78
N ASP A 76 -18.12 4.37 20.24
CA ASP A 76 -18.52 4.59 21.65
C ASP A 76 -18.08 3.46 22.58
N GLN A 77 -17.68 2.31 22.06
CA GLN A 77 -17.21 1.14 22.81
C GLN A 77 -15.68 1.04 22.83
N MET A 78 -14.97 2.03 22.32
CA MET A 78 -13.52 2.06 22.26
C MET A 78 -12.94 2.90 23.40
N ASP A 79 -11.85 2.42 23.99
CA ASP A 79 -11.06 3.20 24.93
C ASP A 79 -9.95 3.95 24.16
N PHE A 80 -10.28 5.19 23.78
CA PHE A 80 -9.33 6.06 23.09
C PHE A 80 -8.19 6.56 24.01
N ALA A 81 -8.37 6.52 25.33
CA ALA A 81 -7.37 6.98 26.29
C ALA A 81 -6.32 5.91 26.60
N SER A 82 -6.69 4.65 26.60
CA SER A 82 -5.82 3.51 26.94
C SER A 82 -4.55 3.47 26.10
N ASP A 83 -3.43 3.15 26.72
CA ASP A 83 -2.12 2.86 26.10
C ASP A 83 -1.81 1.35 26.06
N GLU A 84 -2.84 0.52 26.14
CA GLU A 84 -2.69 -0.94 26.08
C GLU A 84 -1.98 -1.39 24.78
N LYS A 85 -2.32 -0.75 23.64
CA LYS A 85 -1.78 -1.13 22.34
C LYS A 85 -0.41 -0.49 22.05
N ASP A 86 0.57 -1.32 21.76
CA ASP A 86 1.92 -0.87 21.38
C ASP A 86 1.92 -0.09 20.07
N THR A 87 0.99 -0.36 19.15
CA THR A 87 0.81 0.40 17.92
C THR A 87 0.51 1.87 18.18
N LYS A 88 -0.24 2.21 19.25
CA LYS A 88 -0.46 3.59 19.66
C LYS A 88 0.81 4.27 20.17
N LYS A 89 1.62 3.56 20.95
CA LYS A 89 2.93 4.06 21.42
C LYS A 89 3.89 4.27 20.25
N THR A 90 3.92 3.31 19.31
CA THR A 90 4.72 3.41 18.08
C THR A 90 4.28 4.61 17.23
N ALA A 91 2.98 4.84 17.06
CA ALA A 91 2.47 5.99 16.32
C ALA A 91 2.95 7.33 16.92
N ARG A 92 2.95 7.46 18.25
CA ARG A 92 3.50 8.66 18.92
C ARG A 92 5.00 8.85 18.67
N ALA A 93 5.78 7.77 18.64
CA ALA A 93 7.20 7.84 18.30
C ALA A 93 7.40 8.26 16.83
N MET A 94 6.60 7.72 15.91
CA MET A 94 6.62 8.09 14.50
C MET A 94 6.24 9.55 14.26
N LEU A 95 5.26 10.09 15.00
CA LEU A 95 4.91 11.51 14.94
C LEU A 95 6.09 12.41 15.30
N ARG A 96 6.80 12.10 16.40
CA ARG A 96 8.00 12.84 16.80
C ARG A 96 9.12 12.72 15.77
N MET A 97 9.29 11.54 15.17
CA MET A 97 10.27 11.33 14.09
C MET A 97 9.95 12.20 12.86
N VAL A 98 8.68 12.25 12.44
CA VAL A 98 8.26 13.10 11.31
C VAL A 98 8.48 14.57 11.62
N ASP A 99 8.20 15.02 12.85
CA ASP A 99 8.51 16.39 13.28
C ASP A 99 10.01 16.69 13.20
N ALA A 100 10.84 15.80 13.71
CA ALA A 100 12.30 15.96 13.65
C ALA A 100 12.79 16.01 12.19
N ILE A 101 12.31 15.15 11.31
CA ILE A 101 12.65 15.18 9.88
C ILE A 101 12.30 16.55 9.28
N ASN A 102 11.10 17.04 9.53
CA ASN A 102 10.65 18.31 8.95
C ASN A 102 11.36 19.53 9.55
N GLN A 103 11.55 19.57 10.89
CA GLN A 103 12.05 20.75 11.59
C GLN A 103 13.57 20.81 11.63
N GLU A 104 14.24 19.66 11.74
CA GLU A 104 15.69 19.62 11.90
C GLU A 104 16.43 19.37 10.59
N TYR A 105 15.89 18.55 9.69
CA TYR A 105 16.58 18.16 8.46
C TYR A 105 16.06 18.92 7.25
N ILE A 106 14.76 18.86 6.96
CA ILE A 106 14.20 19.54 5.78
C ILE A 106 14.34 21.06 5.89
N ALA A 107 14.03 21.64 7.06
CA ALA A 107 14.16 23.08 7.26
C ALA A 107 15.59 23.60 7.03
N LYS A 108 16.62 22.82 7.36
CA LYS A 108 18.03 23.18 7.17
C LYS A 108 18.51 23.08 5.72
N MET A 109 17.75 22.45 4.84
CA MET A 109 18.12 22.35 3.40
C MET A 109 17.98 23.67 2.64
N GLY A 110 17.49 24.73 3.27
CA GLY A 110 17.32 26.05 2.64
C GLY A 110 16.29 26.08 1.50
N ARG A 111 15.59 24.99 1.25
CA ARG A 111 14.49 24.89 0.29
C ARG A 111 13.21 25.29 0.99
N THR A 112 12.79 26.52 0.76
CA THR A 112 11.57 27.08 1.35
C THR A 112 10.34 26.31 0.92
N ALA A 113 9.53 25.90 1.88
CA ALA A 113 8.08 25.61 1.83
C ALA A 113 7.57 24.44 0.99
N ALA A 114 8.30 23.88 0.04
CA ALA A 114 7.75 22.92 -0.92
C ALA A 114 7.88 21.44 -0.51
N ILE A 115 8.73 21.12 0.44
CA ILE A 115 8.99 19.73 0.85
C ILE A 115 8.54 19.54 2.29
N ARG A 116 7.56 18.69 2.50
CA ARG A 116 7.11 18.23 3.81
C ARG A 116 6.95 16.72 3.78
N VAL A 117 7.54 16.04 4.73
CA VAL A 117 7.33 14.61 4.95
C VAL A 117 6.09 14.44 5.81
N GLU A 118 5.20 13.57 5.37
CA GLU A 118 3.98 13.17 6.06
C GLU A 118 3.93 11.65 6.23
N CYS A 119 3.02 11.13 7.03
CA CYS A 119 2.90 9.68 7.23
C CYS A 119 2.73 8.93 5.90
N VAL A 120 1.89 9.47 4.99
CA VAL A 120 1.64 8.86 3.68
C VAL A 120 2.89 8.82 2.80
N THR A 121 3.86 9.73 2.99
CA THR A 121 5.11 9.79 2.21
C THR A 121 5.92 8.48 2.31
N CYS A 122 5.85 7.80 3.45
CA CYS A 122 6.53 6.52 3.67
C CYS A 122 5.57 5.34 3.68
N HIS A 123 4.36 5.53 4.22
CA HIS A 123 3.43 4.43 4.45
C HIS A 123 2.61 4.01 3.23
N HIS A 124 2.26 4.94 2.34
CA HIS A 124 1.48 4.60 1.12
C HIS A 124 0.26 3.72 1.40
N GLN A 125 -0.49 4.00 2.47
CA GLN A 125 -1.63 3.19 2.94
C GLN A 125 -1.23 1.77 3.43
N LEU A 126 -0.01 1.59 3.87
CA LEU A 126 0.48 0.37 4.49
C LEU A 126 0.81 0.64 5.96
N SER A 127 0.32 -0.19 6.88
CA SER A 127 0.64 -0.07 8.31
C SER A 127 2.13 -0.22 8.60
N ILE A 128 2.82 -1.02 7.78
CA ILE A 128 4.28 -1.15 7.76
C ILE A 128 4.74 -0.83 6.34
N PRO A 129 5.55 0.22 6.14
CA PRO A 129 6.10 0.55 4.82
C PRO A 129 6.93 -0.60 4.28
N LYS A 130 6.58 -1.08 3.09
CA LYS A 130 7.32 -2.16 2.43
C LYS A 130 7.23 -2.01 0.92
N THR A 131 8.37 -2.07 0.24
CA THR A 131 8.41 -2.08 -1.22
C THR A 131 7.94 -3.42 -1.79
N MET A 132 7.51 -3.45 -3.05
CA MET A 132 7.08 -4.68 -3.73
C MET A 132 8.20 -5.74 -3.72
N ASN A 133 9.41 -5.36 -4.11
CA ASN A 133 10.54 -6.28 -4.13
C ASN A 133 10.86 -6.86 -2.74
N ALA A 134 10.78 -6.06 -1.66
CA ALA A 134 10.99 -6.54 -0.29
C ALA A 134 9.88 -7.50 0.17
N LEU A 135 8.63 -7.22 -0.20
CA LEU A 135 7.50 -8.10 0.10
C LEU A 135 7.65 -9.46 -0.59
N LEU A 136 8.00 -9.44 -1.87
CA LEU A 136 8.17 -10.67 -2.64
C LEU A 136 9.40 -11.47 -2.18
N ALA A 137 10.53 -10.81 -1.88
CA ALA A 137 11.71 -11.47 -1.31
C ALA A 137 11.36 -12.20 -0.01
N GLU A 138 10.68 -11.53 0.92
CA GLU A 138 10.23 -12.15 2.17
C GLU A 138 9.26 -13.33 1.93
N THR A 139 8.42 -13.22 0.91
CA THR A 139 7.47 -14.29 0.57
C THR A 139 8.21 -15.51 0.00
N ILE A 140 9.21 -15.29 -0.85
CA ILE A 140 10.09 -16.35 -1.37
C ILE A 140 10.80 -17.07 -0.22
N ASP A 141 11.38 -16.31 0.72
CA ASP A 141 12.14 -16.86 1.85
C ASP A 141 11.25 -17.67 2.82
N LYS A 142 10.01 -17.20 3.05
CA LYS A 142 9.08 -17.86 3.99
C LYS A 142 8.29 -19.01 3.37
N LYS A 143 8.15 -19.02 2.05
CA LYS A 143 7.35 -20.00 1.32
C LYS A 143 8.10 -20.49 0.08
N ASP A 144 7.83 -19.86 -1.07
CA ASP A 144 8.47 -20.15 -2.36
C ASP A 144 8.18 -19.03 -3.39
N VAL A 145 8.77 -19.16 -4.56
CA VAL A 145 8.60 -18.20 -5.65
C VAL A 145 7.18 -18.21 -6.24
N GLN A 146 6.48 -19.33 -6.23
CA GLN A 146 5.12 -19.41 -6.75
C GLN A 146 4.14 -18.65 -5.85
N ALA A 147 4.33 -18.76 -4.53
CA ALA A 147 3.59 -17.94 -3.58
C ALA A 147 3.84 -16.44 -3.78
N ALA A 148 5.08 -16.03 -4.05
CA ALA A 148 5.41 -14.64 -4.34
C ALA A 148 4.74 -14.14 -5.64
N ILE A 149 4.76 -14.95 -6.71
CA ILE A 149 4.07 -14.65 -7.97
C ILE A 149 2.56 -14.50 -7.75
N ALA A 150 1.95 -15.38 -6.95
CA ALA A 150 0.53 -15.30 -6.61
C ALA A 150 0.20 -14.00 -5.85
N VAL A 151 1.04 -13.63 -4.86
CA VAL A 151 0.91 -12.35 -4.12
C VAL A 151 1.03 -11.17 -5.06
N TYR A 152 2.02 -11.15 -5.97
CA TYR A 152 2.16 -10.07 -6.94
C TYR A 152 0.92 -9.91 -7.83
N ARG A 153 0.41 -11.02 -8.38
CA ARG A 153 -0.76 -11.01 -9.26
C ARG A 153 -2.03 -10.55 -8.53
N ASP A 154 -2.23 -10.99 -7.30
CA ASP A 154 -3.37 -10.55 -6.49
C ASP A 154 -3.29 -9.06 -6.16
N LEU A 155 -2.14 -8.58 -5.68
CA LEU A 155 -1.93 -7.16 -5.41
C LEU A 155 -2.06 -6.31 -6.67
N ARG A 156 -1.50 -6.75 -7.82
CA ARG A 156 -1.66 -6.04 -9.08
C ARG A 156 -3.12 -5.91 -9.50
N LYS A 157 -3.91 -6.97 -9.32
CA LYS A 157 -5.35 -6.95 -9.62
C LYS A 157 -6.12 -5.95 -8.75
N ASN A 158 -5.76 -5.85 -7.47
CA ASN A 158 -6.53 -5.09 -6.48
C ASN A 158 -6.00 -3.66 -6.26
N ASP A 159 -4.71 -3.45 -6.41
CA ASP A 159 -4.02 -2.22 -5.99
C ASP A 159 -3.27 -1.50 -7.14
N LEU A 160 -3.37 -1.96 -8.39
CA LEU A 160 -2.73 -1.26 -9.52
C LEU A 160 -3.27 0.18 -9.62
N GLY A 161 -2.37 1.15 -9.60
CA GLY A 161 -2.71 2.58 -9.63
C GLY A 161 -3.11 3.18 -8.27
N SER A 162 -3.16 2.40 -7.20
CA SER A 162 -3.47 2.90 -5.85
C SER A 162 -2.33 3.70 -5.22
N GLY A 163 -1.10 3.52 -5.70
CA GLY A 163 0.11 4.11 -5.12
C GLY A 163 0.70 3.33 -3.93
N LYS A 164 0.09 2.21 -3.52
CA LYS A 164 0.62 1.36 -2.43
C LYS A 164 1.93 0.69 -2.78
N TYR A 165 2.02 0.17 -4.00
CA TYR A 165 3.18 -0.55 -4.51
C TYR A 165 3.54 -0.07 -5.90
N ASP A 166 4.83 -0.16 -6.24
CA ASP A 166 5.31 -0.04 -7.60
C ASP A 166 5.20 -1.41 -8.30
N PHE A 167 4.31 -1.48 -9.29
CA PHE A 167 4.11 -2.66 -10.14
C PHE A 167 4.90 -2.57 -11.45
N GLY A 168 5.76 -1.57 -11.59
CA GLY A 168 6.62 -1.42 -12.76
C GLY A 168 7.74 -2.45 -12.82
N GLU A 169 8.34 -2.53 -13.99
CA GLU A 169 9.43 -3.45 -14.31
C GLU A 169 10.59 -3.39 -13.30
N THR A 170 10.93 -2.19 -12.83
CA THR A 170 12.06 -1.93 -11.94
C THR A 170 11.99 -2.71 -10.63
N SER A 171 10.81 -2.85 -10.03
CA SER A 171 10.65 -3.58 -8.77
C SER A 171 11.03 -5.06 -8.90
N LEU A 172 10.66 -5.69 -10.01
CA LEU A 172 10.98 -7.10 -10.28
C LEU A 172 12.43 -7.26 -10.74
N ASN A 173 12.98 -6.29 -11.48
CA ASN A 173 14.39 -6.27 -11.86
C ASN A 173 15.30 -6.24 -10.61
N ILE A 174 15.04 -5.34 -9.66
CA ILE A 174 15.80 -5.24 -8.40
C ILE A 174 15.71 -6.55 -7.59
N LEU A 175 14.52 -7.15 -7.52
CA LEU A 175 14.35 -8.45 -6.86
C LEU A 175 15.22 -9.52 -7.53
N THR A 176 15.19 -9.59 -8.85
CA THR A 176 15.97 -10.56 -9.63
C THR A 176 17.46 -10.41 -9.40
N GLU A 177 17.99 -9.19 -9.43
CA GLU A 177 19.41 -8.95 -9.11
C GLU A 177 19.78 -9.45 -7.71
N SER A 178 18.88 -9.28 -6.74
CA SER A 178 19.08 -9.78 -5.38
C SER A 178 19.07 -11.31 -5.33
N LEU A 179 18.16 -11.96 -6.06
CA LEU A 179 18.07 -13.42 -6.14
C LEU A 179 19.31 -14.03 -6.80
N LEU A 180 19.81 -13.43 -7.89
CA LEU A 180 21.04 -13.87 -8.55
C LEU A 180 22.26 -13.76 -7.63
N LYS A 181 22.38 -12.69 -6.84
CA LYS A 181 23.43 -12.54 -5.82
C LYS A 181 23.37 -13.58 -4.69
N GLN A 182 22.21 -14.21 -4.50
CA GLN A 182 21.96 -15.26 -3.52
C GLN A 182 22.02 -16.68 -4.12
N ASP A 183 22.48 -16.82 -5.37
CA ASP A 183 22.51 -18.09 -6.14
C ASP A 183 21.13 -18.75 -6.30
N LYS A 184 20.04 -17.97 -6.21
CA LYS A 184 18.65 -18.41 -6.40
C LYS A 184 18.23 -18.28 -7.87
N ALA A 185 18.94 -19.01 -8.75
CA ALA A 185 18.77 -18.87 -10.20
C ALA A 185 17.37 -19.27 -10.70
N LYS A 186 16.76 -20.30 -10.13
CA LYS A 186 15.41 -20.75 -10.51
C LYS A 186 14.35 -19.71 -10.16
N GLU A 187 14.47 -19.13 -8.97
CA GLU A 187 13.58 -18.06 -8.51
C GLU A 187 13.75 -16.81 -9.37
N ALA A 188 14.99 -16.46 -9.71
CA ALA A 188 15.30 -15.35 -10.60
C ALA A 188 14.64 -15.51 -11.98
N VAL A 189 14.72 -16.70 -12.58
CA VAL A 189 14.04 -17.02 -13.86
C VAL A 189 12.53 -16.79 -13.69
N ALA A 190 11.91 -17.37 -12.68
CA ALA A 190 10.46 -17.29 -12.50
C ALA A 190 9.96 -15.85 -12.30
N ILE A 191 10.71 -15.03 -11.55
CA ILE A 191 10.39 -13.60 -11.37
C ILE A 191 10.58 -12.82 -12.67
N MET A 192 11.60 -13.13 -13.48
CA MET A 192 11.80 -12.43 -14.75
C MET A 192 10.82 -12.86 -15.84
N GLU A 193 10.41 -14.12 -15.88
CA GLU A 193 9.33 -14.58 -16.75
C GLU A 193 8.01 -13.83 -16.42
N LEU A 194 7.69 -13.69 -15.13
CA LEU A 194 6.58 -12.83 -14.70
C LEU A 194 6.77 -11.39 -15.17
N ASN A 195 7.97 -10.83 -15.01
CA ASN A 195 8.24 -9.44 -15.34
C ASN A 195 7.98 -9.13 -16.82
N VAL A 196 8.52 -9.94 -17.71
CA VAL A 196 8.34 -9.75 -19.16
C VAL A 196 6.90 -10.04 -19.63
N GLU A 197 6.16 -10.88 -18.89
CA GLU A 197 4.74 -11.13 -19.14
C GLU A 197 3.87 -9.90 -18.83
N VAL A 198 4.10 -9.28 -17.66
CA VAL A 198 3.18 -8.26 -17.12
C VAL A 198 3.56 -6.82 -17.47
N ASN A 199 4.82 -6.57 -17.81
CA ASN A 199 5.36 -5.26 -18.20
C ASN A 199 5.72 -5.26 -19.68
N THR A 200 4.75 -4.96 -20.54
CA THR A 200 4.89 -4.99 -21.99
C THR A 200 4.81 -3.59 -22.62
N PRO A 201 5.71 -3.24 -23.54
CA PRO A 201 6.87 -4.01 -24.01
C PRO A 201 7.98 -4.06 -22.95
N PRO A 202 8.66 -5.20 -22.77
CA PRO A 202 9.81 -5.30 -21.85
C PRO A 202 10.99 -4.47 -22.34
N SER A 203 11.76 -3.93 -21.41
CA SER A 203 12.98 -3.19 -21.74
C SER A 203 14.17 -4.11 -22.05
N GLY A 204 15.22 -3.55 -22.64
CA GLY A 204 16.50 -4.26 -22.80
C GLY A 204 17.10 -4.71 -21.45
N TRP A 205 16.85 -3.96 -20.36
CA TRP A 205 17.28 -4.35 -19.02
C TRP A 205 16.54 -5.60 -18.51
N ALA A 206 15.22 -5.68 -18.72
CA ALA A 206 14.45 -6.88 -18.36
C ALA A 206 14.96 -8.12 -19.11
N TYR A 207 15.15 -8.04 -20.42
CA TYR A 207 15.72 -9.14 -21.18
C TYR A 207 17.16 -9.49 -20.78
N SER A 208 17.96 -8.49 -20.39
CA SER A 208 19.32 -8.75 -19.87
C SER A 208 19.28 -9.58 -18.58
N LEU A 209 18.40 -9.22 -17.64
CA LEU A 209 18.26 -9.96 -16.39
C LEU A 209 17.65 -11.35 -16.60
N LEU A 210 16.70 -11.49 -17.54
CA LEU A 210 16.15 -12.80 -17.90
C LEU A 210 17.24 -13.71 -18.49
N ALA A 211 18.03 -13.19 -19.43
CA ALA A 211 19.16 -13.92 -20.01
C ALA A 211 20.19 -14.33 -18.94
N MET A 212 20.57 -13.41 -18.07
CA MET A 212 21.49 -13.72 -16.95
C MET A 212 20.91 -14.77 -15.99
N SER A 213 19.60 -14.73 -15.74
CA SER A 213 18.92 -15.72 -14.91
C SER A 213 18.93 -17.10 -15.57
N HIS A 214 18.67 -17.17 -16.89
CA HIS A 214 18.76 -18.42 -17.64
C HIS A 214 20.21 -18.97 -17.70
N VAL A 215 21.22 -18.09 -17.84
CA VAL A 215 22.63 -18.51 -17.75
C VAL A 215 22.92 -19.12 -16.38
N ALA A 216 22.55 -18.46 -15.31
CA ALA A 216 22.74 -18.94 -13.94
C ALA A 216 21.98 -20.26 -13.69
N ASN A 217 20.81 -20.43 -14.30
CA ASN A 217 20.02 -21.67 -14.23
C ASN A 217 20.48 -22.75 -15.24
N LYS A 218 21.57 -22.52 -16.00
CA LYS A 218 22.13 -23.43 -17.01
C LYS A 218 21.22 -23.67 -18.23
N GLU A 219 20.31 -22.77 -18.51
CA GLU A 219 19.37 -22.81 -19.64
C GLU A 219 19.91 -22.01 -20.82
N VAL A 220 21.04 -22.45 -21.37
CA VAL A 220 21.88 -21.71 -22.35
C VAL A 220 21.10 -21.29 -23.59
N ASP A 221 20.22 -22.15 -24.13
CA ASP A 221 19.48 -21.83 -25.35
C ASP A 221 18.44 -20.74 -25.13
N LYS A 222 17.78 -20.75 -23.96
CA LYS A 222 16.87 -19.67 -23.58
C LYS A 222 17.62 -18.35 -23.39
N ALA A 223 18.76 -18.38 -22.72
CA ALA A 223 19.60 -17.20 -22.54
C ALA A 223 20.02 -16.59 -23.90
N LYS A 224 20.39 -17.42 -24.89
CA LYS A 224 20.68 -16.93 -26.24
C LYS A 224 19.49 -16.25 -26.90
N ALA A 225 18.29 -16.83 -26.75
CA ALA A 225 17.06 -16.22 -27.28
C ALA A 225 16.79 -14.84 -26.65
N ASP A 226 17.01 -14.71 -25.33
CA ASP A 226 16.82 -13.41 -24.65
C ASP A 226 17.86 -12.37 -25.08
N TYR A 227 19.13 -12.76 -25.24
CA TYR A 227 20.12 -11.84 -25.79
C TYR A 227 19.80 -11.41 -27.23
N GLN A 228 19.18 -12.27 -28.03
CA GLN A 228 18.67 -11.89 -29.34
C GLN A 228 17.56 -10.86 -29.27
N LYS A 229 16.66 -10.96 -28.26
CA LYS A 229 15.62 -9.93 -28.02
C LYS A 229 16.23 -8.56 -27.71
N ILE A 230 17.35 -8.50 -26.97
CA ILE A 230 18.06 -7.24 -26.76
C ILE A 230 18.55 -6.66 -28.10
N LEU A 231 19.08 -7.49 -28.99
CA LEU A 231 19.55 -7.05 -30.31
C LEU A 231 18.38 -6.65 -31.25
N GLU A 232 17.19 -7.23 -31.09
CA GLU A 232 16.00 -6.75 -31.79
C GLU A 232 15.61 -5.33 -31.35
N LEU A 233 15.77 -5.00 -30.04
CA LEU A 233 15.52 -3.67 -29.49
C LEU A 233 16.64 -2.68 -29.82
N ASN A 234 17.89 -3.13 -29.75
CA ASN A 234 19.09 -2.35 -30.05
C ASN A 234 20.12 -3.18 -30.80
N PRO A 235 20.14 -3.15 -32.16
CA PRO A 235 21.07 -3.93 -32.96
C PRO A 235 22.57 -3.61 -32.74
N GLN A 236 22.87 -2.48 -32.05
CA GLN A 236 24.23 -2.06 -31.74
C GLN A 236 24.65 -2.39 -30.29
N ASP A 237 23.89 -3.21 -29.59
CA ASP A 237 24.24 -3.61 -28.23
C ASP A 237 25.45 -4.57 -28.24
N GLU A 238 26.62 -4.00 -28.01
CA GLU A 238 27.90 -4.75 -28.02
C GLU A 238 27.99 -5.74 -26.84
N TRP A 239 27.33 -5.47 -25.74
CA TRP A 239 27.32 -6.39 -24.60
C TRP A 239 26.52 -7.66 -24.94
N ALA A 240 25.33 -7.53 -25.50
CA ALA A 240 24.50 -8.67 -25.90
C ALA A 240 25.22 -9.52 -27.00
N LYS A 241 25.86 -8.87 -28.00
CA LYS A 241 26.70 -9.56 -29.00
C LYS A 241 27.79 -10.38 -28.34
N LYS A 242 28.53 -9.79 -27.41
CA LYS A 242 29.61 -10.47 -26.68
C LYS A 242 29.11 -11.67 -25.90
N GLN A 243 27.97 -11.56 -25.21
CA GLN A 243 27.37 -12.66 -24.47
C GLN A 243 26.99 -13.83 -25.41
N LEU A 244 26.36 -13.55 -26.54
CA LEU A 244 26.01 -14.57 -27.53
C LEU A 244 27.23 -15.32 -28.06
N VAL A 245 28.32 -14.61 -28.36
CA VAL A 245 29.58 -15.24 -28.80
C VAL A 245 30.13 -16.13 -27.68
N GLN A 246 30.17 -15.66 -26.45
CA GLN A 246 30.67 -16.41 -25.30
C GLN A 246 29.86 -17.69 -25.06
N LEU A 247 28.53 -17.62 -25.10
CA LEU A 247 27.66 -18.79 -24.94
C LEU A 247 27.72 -19.77 -26.11
N SER A 248 28.13 -19.30 -27.30
CA SER A 248 28.27 -20.15 -28.45
C SER A 248 29.63 -20.87 -28.50
N SER A 249 30.65 -20.31 -27.84
CA SER A 249 31.99 -20.89 -27.75
C SER A 249 32.19 -21.81 -26.54
N SER A 250 31.33 -21.73 -25.53
CA SER A 250 31.35 -22.62 -24.38
C SER A 250 30.78 -23.99 -24.82
N LYS A 251 31.65 -24.94 -25.14
CA LYS A 251 31.22 -26.35 -25.31
C LYS A 251 30.62 -26.87 -24.01
N PRO A 252 29.56 -27.72 -24.08
CA PRO A 252 28.97 -28.35 -22.92
C PRO A 252 29.96 -29.21 -22.13
#